data_bf6df2d6c3dd602f6f5021b588610b94
#
_entry.id   bf6df2d6c3dd602f6f5021b588610b94
#
_cell.length_a   1.000
_cell.length_b   1.000
_cell.length_c   1.000
_cell.angle_alpha   90.00
_cell.angle_beta   90.00
_cell.angle_gamma   90.00
#
_symmetry.space_group_name_H-M   'P 1'
#
loop_
_entity.id
_entity.type
_entity.pdbx_description
1 polymer ?
#
loop_
_entity_poly.entity_id
_entity_poly.type
_entity_poly.pdbx_seq_one_letter_code
_entity_poly.pdbx_strand_id
1 'polypeptide(L)'
;MFLVCVYADGGYPLAENLLAPFRGVARTAEQLQLNRQMSSIRISVEWGFSQVMRLWAHLDFRNQMKVLMVPTSKMYVVAVALTNMHNCLYPNQTSQYFDMEPPSLEEYLAMNPEL
;
A
#
# COMPACT_ATOMS: atom_id res chain seq x y z
N MET A 1 -2.72 26.06 -2.04
CA MET A 1 -3.02 25.07 -0.97
C MET A 1 -3.56 23.82 -1.65
N PHE A 2 -2.80 22.75 -1.63
CA PHE A 2 -3.26 21.48 -2.22
C PHE A 2 -4.13 20.76 -1.19
N LEU A 3 -5.38 20.50 -1.53
CA LEU A 3 -6.27 19.69 -0.70
C LEU A 3 -5.87 18.23 -0.90
N VAL A 4 -5.24 17.62 0.10
CA VAL A 4 -4.91 16.19 0.08
C VAL A 4 -6.12 15.44 0.62
N CYS A 5 -6.71 14.58 -0.23
CA CYS A 5 -7.81 13.70 0.15
C CYS A 5 -7.33 12.26 0.21
N VAL A 6 -7.74 11.54 1.25
CA VAL A 6 -7.51 10.10 1.40
C VAL A 6 -8.74 9.35 0.90
N TYR A 7 -8.55 8.38 0.01
CA TYR A 7 -9.63 7.48 -0.40
C TYR A 7 -9.66 6.25 0.50
N ALA A 8 -10.69 6.15 1.30
CA ALA A 8 -10.86 5.10 2.29
C ALA A 8 -11.78 3.97 1.81
N ASP A 9 -11.83 2.90 2.58
CA ASP A 9 -12.80 1.84 2.39
C ASP A 9 -14.22 2.34 2.67
N GLY A 10 -15.20 1.69 2.04
CA GLY A 10 -16.60 2.00 2.20
C GLY A 10 -17.13 1.90 3.65
N GLY A 11 -16.36 1.38 4.61
CA GLY A 11 -16.69 1.35 6.04
C GLY A 11 -16.57 2.70 6.75
N TYR A 12 -15.83 3.64 6.17
CA TYR A 12 -15.58 4.94 6.79
C TYR A 12 -16.65 5.98 6.41
N PRO A 13 -17.04 6.87 7.35
CA PRO A 13 -17.91 7.98 7.03
C PRO A 13 -17.18 9.00 6.16
N LEU A 14 -17.93 9.73 5.33
CA LEU A 14 -17.40 10.86 4.57
C LEU A 14 -16.95 11.96 5.52
N ALA A 15 -15.78 12.53 5.29
CA ALA A 15 -15.22 13.67 6.00
C ALA A 15 -14.56 14.63 5.01
N GLU A 16 -14.19 15.81 5.47
CA GLU A 16 -13.67 16.89 4.62
C GLU A 16 -12.45 16.46 3.77
N ASN A 17 -11.60 15.60 4.34
CA ASN A 17 -10.39 15.07 3.66
C ASN A 17 -10.46 13.55 3.43
N LEU A 18 -11.64 12.94 3.53
CA LEU A 18 -11.83 11.50 3.41
C LEU A 18 -12.92 11.21 2.38
N LEU A 19 -12.52 10.59 1.29
CA LEU A 19 -13.42 10.10 0.25
C LEU A 19 -13.69 8.62 0.45
N ALA A 20 -14.93 8.20 0.23
CA ALA A 20 -15.34 6.80 0.24
C ALA A 20 -16.06 6.47 -1.07
N PRO A 21 -16.13 5.19 -1.46
CA PRO A 21 -16.85 4.77 -2.65
C PRO A 21 -18.31 5.22 -2.62
N PHE A 22 -18.81 5.71 -3.76
CA PHE A 22 -20.23 6.01 -3.91
C PHE A 22 -21.07 4.74 -3.70
N ARG A 23 -22.09 4.84 -2.88
CA ARG A 23 -22.99 3.74 -2.52
C ARG A 23 -24.38 3.94 -3.11
N GLY A 24 -25.20 2.91 -3.07
CA GLY A 24 -26.60 2.91 -3.52
C GLY A 24 -26.81 2.26 -4.87
N VAL A 25 -28.06 2.05 -5.22
CA VAL A 25 -28.48 1.36 -6.46
C VAL A 25 -28.48 2.31 -7.66
N ALA A 26 -28.81 3.59 -7.43
CA ALA A 26 -28.93 4.63 -8.48
C ALA A 26 -27.65 5.45 -8.64
N ARG A 27 -26.51 4.76 -8.92
CA ARG A 27 -25.25 5.44 -9.19
C ARG A 27 -25.15 5.87 -10.64
N THR A 28 -24.62 7.07 -10.87
CA THR A 28 -24.33 7.56 -12.22
C THR A 28 -23.17 6.76 -12.86
N ALA A 29 -23.07 6.82 -14.20
CA ALA A 29 -21.97 6.17 -14.90
C ALA A 29 -20.60 6.71 -14.47
N GLU A 30 -20.50 8.01 -14.20
CA GLU A 30 -19.29 8.68 -13.71
C GLU A 30 -18.89 8.18 -12.30
N GLN A 31 -19.86 8.04 -11.41
CA GLN A 31 -19.62 7.51 -10.06
C GLN A 31 -19.13 6.05 -10.09
N LEU A 32 -19.71 5.24 -10.99
CA LEU A 32 -19.26 3.87 -11.20
C LEU A 32 -17.85 3.81 -11.77
N GLN A 33 -17.52 4.69 -12.71
CA GLN A 33 -16.19 4.77 -13.29
C GLN A 33 -15.16 5.20 -12.24
N LEU A 34 -15.46 6.23 -11.44
CA LEU A 34 -14.58 6.68 -10.36
C LEU A 34 -14.35 5.58 -9.32
N ASN A 35 -15.41 4.89 -8.89
CA ASN A 35 -15.27 3.76 -7.97
C ASN A 35 -14.34 2.67 -8.53
N ARG A 36 -14.45 2.35 -9.82
CA ARG A 36 -13.57 1.35 -10.48
C ARG A 36 -12.11 1.81 -10.50
N GLN A 37 -11.86 3.04 -10.90
CA GLN A 37 -10.50 3.61 -10.95
C GLN A 37 -9.86 3.63 -9.55
N MET A 38 -10.58 4.11 -8.55
CA MET A 38 -10.07 4.16 -7.18
C MET A 38 -9.87 2.78 -6.57
N SER A 39 -10.74 1.81 -6.89
CA SER A 39 -10.56 0.42 -6.45
C SER A 39 -9.32 -0.22 -7.09
N SER A 40 -9.02 0.08 -8.35
CA SER A 40 -7.82 -0.44 -9.02
C SER A 40 -6.53 0.11 -8.41
N ILE A 41 -6.52 1.37 -7.98
CA ILE A 41 -5.38 1.96 -7.27
C ILE A 41 -5.23 1.35 -5.88
N ARG A 42 -6.34 1.16 -5.16
CA ARG A 42 -6.33 0.59 -3.81
C ARG A 42 -5.79 -0.84 -3.73
N ILE A 43 -6.02 -1.64 -4.76
CA ILE A 43 -5.53 -3.03 -4.77
C ILE A 43 -4.01 -3.11 -4.70
N SER A 44 -3.29 -2.10 -5.17
CA SER A 44 -1.83 -2.04 -5.07
C SER A 44 -1.33 -2.01 -3.62
N VAL A 45 -2.10 -1.44 -2.71
CA VAL A 45 -1.79 -1.43 -1.26
C VAL A 45 -1.86 -2.85 -0.71
N GLU A 46 -2.88 -3.61 -1.11
CA GLU A 46 -3.03 -5.02 -0.70
C GLU A 46 -1.88 -5.88 -1.26
N TRP A 47 -1.45 -5.63 -2.49
CA TRP A 47 -0.27 -6.30 -3.07
C TRP A 47 1.00 -5.98 -2.30
N GLY A 48 1.19 -4.71 -1.88
CA GLY A 48 2.33 -4.31 -1.06
C GLY A 48 2.38 -5.07 0.26
N PHE A 49 1.28 -5.14 1.00
CA PHE A 49 1.20 -5.92 2.23
C PHE A 49 1.45 -7.41 2.00
N SER A 50 0.84 -7.99 0.97
CA SER A 50 1.02 -9.39 0.61
C SER A 50 2.47 -9.70 0.23
N GLN A 51 3.15 -8.78 -0.44
CA GLN A 51 4.55 -8.93 -0.81
C GLN A 51 5.47 -8.95 0.42
N VAL A 52 5.27 -8.03 1.37
CA VAL A 52 6.02 -8.02 2.64
C VAL A 52 5.87 -9.36 3.36
N MET A 53 4.64 -9.83 3.52
CA MET A 53 4.38 -11.10 4.20
C MET A 53 4.98 -12.32 3.47
N ARG A 54 5.01 -12.29 2.15
CA ARG A 54 5.56 -13.37 1.32
C ARG A 54 7.10 -13.41 1.34
N LEU A 55 7.76 -12.25 1.31
CA LEU A 55 9.22 -12.17 1.33
C LEU A 55 9.79 -12.45 2.72
N TRP A 56 9.07 -12.11 3.77
CA TRP A 56 9.55 -12.19 5.16
C TRP A 56 8.69 -13.14 5.98
N ALA A 57 8.97 -14.44 5.86
CA ALA A 57 8.20 -15.50 6.53
C ALA A 57 8.13 -15.37 8.06
N HIS A 58 9.08 -14.67 8.68
CA HIS A 58 9.06 -14.41 10.12
C HIS A 58 7.96 -13.44 10.56
N LEU A 59 7.35 -12.69 9.64
CA LEU A 59 6.24 -11.80 9.90
C LEU A 59 4.89 -12.51 9.82
N ASP A 60 4.85 -13.79 9.46
CA ASP A 60 3.62 -14.56 9.46
C ASP A 60 3.17 -14.83 10.90
N PHE A 61 1.95 -14.39 11.21
CA PHE A 61 1.31 -14.60 12.52
C PHE A 61 1.26 -16.06 12.97
N ARG A 62 1.31 -17.00 12.05
CA ARG A 62 1.31 -18.44 12.36
C ARG A 62 2.62 -18.92 12.98
N ASN A 63 3.70 -18.21 12.73
CA ASN A 63 5.03 -18.76 12.98
C ASN A 63 5.79 -18.17 14.18
N GLN A 64 5.44 -17.10 14.82
CA GLN A 64 6.12 -16.65 16.05
C GLN A 64 5.84 -15.21 16.53
N MET A 65 4.83 -14.51 16.01
CA MET A 65 4.52 -13.17 16.49
C MET A 65 3.84 -13.22 17.87
N LYS A 66 4.61 -13.61 18.89
CA LYS A 66 4.13 -13.49 20.27
C LYS A 66 4.22 -12.02 20.66
N VAL A 67 3.06 -11.40 20.81
CA VAL A 67 2.91 -10.04 21.33
C VAL A 67 3.65 -9.95 22.66
N LEU A 68 4.49 -8.91 22.86
CA LEU A 68 5.33 -8.63 24.01
C LEU A 68 6.68 -9.37 24.11
N MET A 69 6.94 -10.40 23.30
CA MET A 69 8.24 -11.10 23.32
C MET A 69 9.17 -10.71 22.18
N VAL A 70 8.63 -10.13 21.11
CA VAL A 70 9.39 -9.73 19.93
C VAL A 70 8.99 -8.31 19.53
N PRO A 71 9.91 -7.42 19.14
CA PRO A 71 9.58 -6.06 18.67
C PRO A 71 8.98 -6.08 17.27
N THR A 72 7.79 -6.67 17.15
CA THR A 72 7.08 -6.95 15.91
C THR A 72 6.93 -5.72 15.02
N SER A 73 6.60 -4.56 15.61
CA SER A 73 6.44 -3.30 14.86
C SER A 73 7.74 -2.86 14.20
N LYS A 74 8.87 -2.97 14.91
CA LYS A 74 10.18 -2.63 14.36
C LYS A 74 10.58 -3.59 13.24
N MET A 75 10.35 -4.89 13.43
CA MET A 75 10.62 -5.89 12.40
C MET A 75 9.80 -5.64 11.14
N TYR A 76 8.53 -5.25 11.31
CA TYR A 76 7.66 -4.93 10.18
C TYR A 76 8.16 -3.70 9.40
N VAL A 77 8.55 -2.63 10.09
CA VAL A 77 9.11 -1.43 9.45
C VAL A 77 10.38 -1.76 8.66
N VAL A 78 11.29 -2.54 9.24
CA VAL A 78 12.51 -2.99 8.54
C VAL A 78 12.15 -3.85 7.32
N ALA A 79 11.21 -4.76 7.45
CA ALA A 79 10.77 -5.61 6.34
C ALA A 79 10.15 -4.80 5.21
N VAL A 80 9.36 -3.76 5.52
CA VAL A 80 8.82 -2.83 4.51
C VAL A 80 9.94 -2.10 3.78
N ALA A 81 10.92 -1.55 4.51
CA ALA A 81 12.07 -0.86 3.90
C ALA A 81 12.86 -1.79 2.98
N LEU A 82 13.17 -3.02 3.44
CA LEU A 82 13.85 -4.02 2.63
C LEU A 82 13.02 -4.49 1.42
N THR A 83 11.70 -4.56 1.56
CA THR A 83 10.81 -4.87 0.43
C THR A 83 10.84 -3.76 -0.63
N ASN A 84 10.87 -2.50 -0.20
CA ASN A 84 10.99 -1.37 -1.12
C ASN A 84 12.34 -1.39 -1.86
N MET A 85 13.45 -1.65 -1.15
CA MET A 85 14.76 -1.83 -1.79
C MET A 85 14.77 -3.00 -2.78
N HIS A 86 14.13 -4.11 -2.43
CA HIS A 86 13.97 -5.26 -3.33
C HIS A 86 13.19 -4.85 -4.60
N ASN A 87 12.14 -4.04 -4.46
CA ASN A 87 11.34 -3.57 -5.60
C ASN A 87 12.08 -2.58 -6.51
N CYS A 88 13.13 -1.92 -6.02
CA CYS A 88 14.03 -1.14 -6.86
C CYS A 88 14.94 -2.01 -7.76
N LEU A 89 15.21 -3.25 -7.34
CA LEU A 89 16.12 -4.16 -8.03
C LEU A 89 15.41 -5.20 -8.89
N TYR A 90 14.17 -5.54 -8.54
CA TYR A 90 13.42 -6.61 -9.19
C TYR A 90 12.01 -6.16 -9.59
N PRO A 91 11.50 -6.64 -10.74
CA PRO A 91 10.14 -6.36 -11.17
C PRO A 91 9.12 -6.78 -10.11
N ASN A 92 8.13 -5.94 -9.87
CA ASN A 92 7.05 -6.21 -8.94
C ASN A 92 5.67 -6.04 -9.61
N GLN A 93 4.65 -6.60 -8.99
CA GLN A 93 3.29 -6.61 -9.56
C GLN A 93 2.73 -5.19 -9.74
N THR A 94 3.03 -4.27 -8.82
CA THR A 94 2.54 -2.90 -8.88
C THR A 94 3.15 -2.14 -10.06
N SER A 95 4.47 -2.22 -10.24
CA SER A 95 5.15 -1.56 -11.35
C SER A 95 4.68 -2.09 -12.71
N GLN A 96 4.47 -3.40 -12.82
CA GLN A 96 3.94 -4.02 -14.05
C GLN A 96 2.49 -3.60 -14.33
N TYR A 97 1.66 -3.53 -13.30
CA TYR A 97 0.25 -3.17 -13.46
C TYR A 97 0.06 -1.71 -13.90
N PHE A 98 0.85 -0.79 -13.35
CA PHE A 98 0.76 0.64 -13.67
C PHE A 98 1.70 1.07 -14.80
N ASP A 99 2.45 0.12 -15.40
CA ASP A 99 3.46 0.41 -16.44
C ASP A 99 4.42 1.53 -16.00
N MET A 100 4.94 1.42 -14.78
CA MET A 100 5.83 2.38 -14.15
C MET A 100 7.11 1.69 -13.68
N GLU A 101 8.24 2.28 -14.02
CA GLU A 101 9.52 1.82 -13.47
C GLU A 101 9.70 2.32 -12.03
N PRO A 102 10.12 1.44 -11.10
CA PRO A 102 10.49 1.88 -9.78
C PRO A 102 11.75 2.76 -9.84
N PRO A 103 11.98 3.63 -8.83
CA PRO A 103 13.23 4.38 -8.76
C PRO A 103 14.43 3.43 -8.65
N SER A 104 15.61 3.88 -9.03
CA SER A 104 16.83 3.15 -8.73
C SER A 104 17.05 3.05 -7.21
N LEU A 105 17.83 2.06 -6.78
CA LEU A 105 18.12 1.93 -5.33
C LEU A 105 18.84 3.16 -4.78
N GLU A 106 19.69 3.79 -5.56
CA GLU A 106 20.41 5.01 -5.16
C GLU A 106 19.44 6.18 -4.97
N GLU A 107 18.50 6.37 -5.88
CA GLU A 107 17.46 7.40 -5.76
C GLU A 107 16.56 7.15 -4.56
N TYR A 108 16.15 5.91 -4.34
CA TYR A 108 15.32 5.53 -3.19
C TYR A 108 16.02 5.85 -1.86
N LEU A 109 17.30 5.50 -1.73
CA LEU A 109 18.08 5.79 -0.53
C LEU A 109 18.35 7.29 -0.34
N ALA A 110 18.56 8.04 -1.43
CA ALA A 110 18.72 9.49 -1.36
C ALA A 110 17.44 10.22 -0.89
N MET A 111 16.26 9.68 -1.23
CA MET A 111 14.96 10.20 -0.76
C MET A 111 14.64 9.83 0.69
N ASN A 112 15.34 8.83 1.25
CA ASN A 112 15.10 8.29 2.59
C ASN A 112 16.41 8.21 3.39
N PRO A 113 17.04 9.34 3.72
CA PRO A 113 18.36 9.38 4.35
C PRO A 113 18.38 8.80 5.78
N GLU A 114 17.22 8.51 6.36
CA GLU A 114 17.09 7.92 7.69
C GLU A 114 17.01 6.37 7.68
N LEU A 115 17.03 5.76 6.49
CA LEU A 115 17.14 4.31 6.32
C LEU A 115 18.62 3.91 6.32
#